data_b28f9d219cf1fb41f72bd499b0f8c4c6
#
_entry.id   b28f9d219cf1fb41f72bd499b0f8c4c6
#
_cell.length_a   1.000
_cell.length_b   1.000
_cell.length_c   1.000
_cell.angle_alpha   90.00
_cell.angle_beta   90.00
_cell.angle_gamma   90.00
#
_symmetry.space_group_name_H-M   'P 1'
#
loop_
_entity.id
_entity.type
_entity.pdbx_description
1 polymer ?
#
loop_
_entity_poly.entity_id
_entity_poly.type
_entity_poly.pdbx_seq_one_letter_code
_entity_poly.pdbx_strand_id
1 'polypeptide(L)'
;MHLSLYRLLAIGALLGLSAACAPQRAPSTRLVVAVQPTLTAAEVQEKARPLERYLEQRLGPGVDVEIYVPLSQAGVVEALRFGQAHVAFMGPFAGLLAVERANAQLVLAEVREVLHDAQKTEATYYYSYWVVPKDSPYTALADLKGKRACFPSPISTSGYIGPMARLIELGLLPEPPEGQEVDPKAFFGQVLFAGGYGPCWEALKAGQVDVTVIAGDVPETLYREVLANTRVLERQGPLPSHVVVVSPALQEPLRSKVIEALMGLGAPEYRSLMRQFISGIFVGFQKTDAQTHLGALQAYLRRTHIAFSERVEIGKGGDGEEEEEERTPRP
;
A
#
# COMPACT_ATOMS: atom_id res chain seq x y z
N MET A 1 -82.38 7.04 -60.64
CA MET A 1 -83.20 5.98 -60.02
C MET A 1 -82.28 5.13 -59.17
N HIS A 2 -82.61 5.03 -57.84
CA HIS A 2 -82.14 4.14 -56.75
C HIS A 2 -80.62 4.19 -56.41
N LEU A 3 -80.25 4.91 -55.35
CA LEU A 3 -80.23 4.67 -53.89
C LEU A 3 -79.73 3.24 -53.51
N SER A 4 -78.62 3.15 -52.85
CA SER A 4 -78.50 2.36 -51.65
C SER A 4 -77.31 2.78 -50.79
N LEU A 5 -77.67 3.13 -49.53
CA LEU A 5 -76.80 3.48 -48.41
C LEU A 5 -76.13 2.22 -47.86
N TYR A 6 -74.82 2.24 -47.61
CA TYR A 6 -74.21 1.38 -46.63
C TYR A 6 -73.42 2.22 -45.58
N ARG A 7 -73.93 2.22 -44.38
CA ARG A 7 -73.29 2.69 -43.17
C ARG A 7 -72.25 1.60 -42.72
N LEU A 8 -71.00 1.93 -42.67
CA LEU A 8 -70.00 1.14 -41.96
C LEU A 8 -69.63 1.84 -40.67
N LEU A 9 -69.99 1.19 -39.56
CA LEU A 9 -69.57 1.54 -38.19
C LEU A 9 -68.03 1.15 -38.03
N ALA A 10 -67.19 2.14 -37.83
CA ALA A 10 -65.84 1.91 -37.44
C ALA A 10 -65.77 1.96 -35.88
N ILE A 11 -65.59 0.78 -35.27
CA ILE A 11 -65.29 0.63 -33.86
C ILE A 11 -63.79 0.89 -33.68
N GLY A 12 -63.43 2.08 -33.20
CA GLY A 12 -62.06 2.41 -32.83
C GLY A 12 -61.67 1.76 -31.50
N ALA A 13 -60.87 0.74 -31.55
CA ALA A 13 -60.20 0.19 -30.33
C ALA A 13 -59.07 1.12 -29.91
N LEU A 14 -59.25 1.91 -28.85
CA LEU A 14 -58.22 2.61 -28.16
C LEU A 14 -57.38 1.60 -27.36
N LEU A 15 -56.23 1.16 -27.96
CA LEU A 15 -55.16 0.50 -27.24
C LEU A 15 -54.42 1.57 -26.40
N GLY A 16 -54.75 1.65 -25.14
CA GLY A 16 -53.97 2.45 -24.16
C GLY A 16 -52.57 1.83 -23.99
N LEU A 17 -51.55 2.43 -24.61
CA LEU A 17 -50.14 2.17 -24.25
C LEU A 17 -49.92 2.71 -22.84
N SER A 18 -50.02 1.85 -21.83
CA SER A 18 -49.49 2.13 -20.50
C SER A 18 -47.97 2.05 -20.65
N ALA A 19 -47.30 3.19 -20.92
CA ALA A 19 -45.87 3.32 -20.77
C ALA A 19 -45.55 3.12 -19.28
N ALA A 20 -45.13 1.90 -18.93
CA ALA A 20 -44.54 1.62 -17.64
C ALA A 20 -43.26 2.45 -17.55
N CYS A 21 -43.32 3.60 -16.85
CA CYS A 21 -42.14 4.32 -16.43
C CYS A 21 -41.32 3.38 -15.53
N ALA A 22 -40.34 2.71 -16.11
CA ALA A 22 -39.28 2.11 -15.31
C ALA A 22 -38.69 3.23 -14.46
N PRO A 23 -38.54 3.05 -13.14
CA PRO A 23 -37.90 4.06 -12.32
C PRO A 23 -36.50 4.34 -12.88
N GLN A 24 -36.29 5.53 -13.44
CA GLN A 24 -34.97 6.00 -13.80
C GLN A 24 -34.15 6.01 -12.50
N ARG A 25 -33.15 5.11 -12.43
CA ARG A 25 -32.19 5.14 -11.34
C ARG A 25 -31.60 6.55 -11.32
N ALA A 26 -31.73 7.24 -10.20
CA ALA A 26 -31.06 8.53 -10.01
C ALA A 26 -29.55 8.36 -10.32
N PRO A 27 -28.90 9.35 -10.94
CA PRO A 27 -27.49 9.26 -11.24
C PRO A 27 -26.71 8.96 -9.95
N SER A 28 -26.00 7.84 -9.93
CA SER A 28 -25.16 7.44 -8.79
C SER A 28 -23.84 8.21 -8.84
N THR A 29 -23.40 8.68 -7.68
CA THR A 29 -22.04 9.22 -7.52
C THR A 29 -21.08 8.05 -7.39
N ARG A 30 -20.17 7.88 -8.34
CA ARG A 30 -19.12 6.84 -8.29
C ARG A 30 -18.03 7.27 -7.30
N LEU A 31 -17.78 6.45 -6.29
CA LEU A 31 -16.69 6.59 -5.33
C LEU A 31 -15.63 5.53 -5.63
N VAL A 32 -14.47 5.95 -6.14
CA VAL A 32 -13.36 5.04 -6.42
C VAL A 32 -12.39 5.04 -5.24
N VAL A 33 -12.15 3.85 -4.71
CA VAL A 33 -11.19 3.59 -3.61
C VAL A 33 -10.01 2.82 -4.17
N ALA A 34 -8.84 3.45 -4.24
CA ALA A 34 -7.62 2.82 -4.69
C ALA A 34 -6.93 2.08 -3.53
N VAL A 35 -6.35 0.92 -3.83
CA VAL A 35 -5.56 0.13 -2.88
C VAL A 35 -4.22 -0.17 -3.51
N GLN A 36 -3.13 -0.06 -2.73
CA GLN A 36 -1.80 -0.42 -3.22
C GLN A 36 -1.75 -1.89 -3.66
N PRO A 37 -0.99 -2.23 -4.72
CA PRO A 37 -0.95 -3.57 -5.28
C PRO A 37 -0.20 -4.55 -4.35
N THR A 38 -0.94 -5.29 -3.54
CA THR A 38 -0.42 -6.35 -2.66
C THR A 38 -0.93 -7.74 -3.05
N LEU A 39 -1.97 -7.79 -3.88
CA LEU A 39 -2.63 -8.99 -4.38
C LEU A 39 -2.83 -8.87 -5.90
N THR A 40 -3.12 -9.99 -6.57
CA THR A 40 -3.51 -9.98 -7.98
C THR A 40 -4.86 -9.28 -8.18
N ALA A 41 -5.09 -8.70 -9.36
CA ALA A 41 -6.34 -8.01 -9.66
C ALA A 41 -7.59 -8.91 -9.47
N ALA A 42 -7.48 -10.21 -9.78
CA ALA A 42 -8.56 -11.17 -9.62
C ALA A 42 -8.90 -11.43 -8.14
N GLU A 43 -7.87 -11.64 -7.30
CA GLU A 43 -8.05 -11.81 -5.85
C GLU A 43 -8.64 -10.56 -5.20
N VAL A 44 -8.27 -9.38 -5.69
CA VAL A 44 -8.81 -8.12 -5.19
C VAL A 44 -10.29 -8.02 -5.50
N GLN A 45 -10.71 -8.29 -6.74
CA GLN A 45 -12.13 -8.21 -7.11
C GLN A 45 -13.03 -9.11 -6.26
N GLU A 46 -12.58 -10.32 -5.94
CA GLU A 46 -13.34 -11.25 -5.10
C GLU A 46 -13.43 -10.75 -3.65
N LYS A 47 -12.30 -10.33 -3.10
CA LYS A 47 -12.19 -9.94 -1.67
C LYS A 47 -12.71 -8.53 -1.39
N ALA A 48 -12.78 -7.65 -2.39
CA ALA A 48 -13.22 -6.26 -2.26
C ALA A 48 -14.74 -6.12 -2.09
N ARG A 49 -15.53 -7.00 -2.73
CA ARG A 49 -17.00 -6.92 -2.74
C ARG A 49 -17.67 -6.73 -1.37
N PRO A 50 -17.25 -7.43 -0.29
CA PRO A 50 -17.82 -7.19 1.03
C PRO A 50 -17.57 -5.77 1.57
N LEU A 51 -16.38 -5.21 1.31
CA LEU A 51 -16.02 -3.85 1.71
C LEU A 51 -16.77 -2.80 0.88
N GLU A 52 -16.92 -3.00 -0.43
CA GLU A 52 -17.72 -2.14 -1.31
C GLU A 52 -19.15 -2.05 -0.78
N ARG A 53 -19.83 -3.19 -0.54
CA ARG A 53 -21.18 -3.23 0.01
C ARG A 53 -21.32 -2.56 1.36
N TYR A 54 -20.34 -2.75 2.25
CA TYR A 54 -20.31 -2.07 3.55
C TYR A 54 -20.30 -0.55 3.36
N LEU A 55 -19.42 -0.04 2.50
CA LEU A 55 -19.30 1.40 2.24
C LEU A 55 -20.60 1.95 1.59
N GLU A 56 -21.15 1.27 0.58
CA GLU A 56 -22.41 1.66 -0.07
C GLU A 56 -23.56 1.76 0.94
N GLN A 57 -23.67 0.79 1.85
CA GLN A 57 -24.70 0.80 2.90
C GLN A 57 -24.53 1.99 3.86
N ARG A 58 -23.30 2.36 4.21
CA ARG A 58 -23.01 3.47 5.11
C ARG A 58 -23.15 4.83 4.45
N LEU A 59 -22.82 4.93 3.17
CA LEU A 59 -22.90 6.17 2.41
C LEU A 59 -24.32 6.49 1.94
N GLY A 60 -25.17 5.47 1.84
CA GLY A 60 -26.58 5.60 1.48
C GLY A 60 -26.85 5.48 -0.02
N PRO A 61 -28.14 5.54 -0.40
CA PRO A 61 -28.56 5.37 -1.79
C PRO A 61 -27.97 6.47 -2.68
N GLY A 62 -27.54 6.08 -3.89
CA GLY A 62 -26.97 7.00 -4.87
C GLY A 62 -25.43 7.12 -4.82
N VAL A 63 -24.75 6.34 -3.98
CA VAL A 63 -23.30 6.17 -4.04
C VAL A 63 -22.99 4.75 -4.49
N ASP A 64 -22.17 4.63 -5.53
CA ASP A 64 -21.66 3.37 -6.07
C ASP A 64 -20.15 3.31 -5.76
N VAL A 65 -19.73 2.27 -5.05
CA VAL A 65 -18.34 2.14 -4.58
C VAL A 65 -17.61 1.12 -5.43
N GLU A 66 -16.47 1.54 -5.95
CA GLU A 66 -15.56 0.68 -6.71
C GLU A 66 -14.19 0.65 -6.06
N ILE A 67 -13.69 -0.55 -5.78
CA ILE A 67 -12.31 -0.74 -5.34
C ILE A 67 -11.44 -1.02 -6.56
N TYR A 68 -10.41 -0.18 -6.71
CA TYR A 68 -9.47 -0.19 -7.82
C TYR A 68 -8.05 -0.49 -7.34
N VAL A 69 -7.36 -1.42 -8.00
CA VAL A 69 -5.96 -1.74 -7.72
C VAL A 69 -5.12 -1.38 -8.94
N PRO A 70 -4.39 -0.27 -8.88
CA PRO A 70 -3.41 0.08 -9.90
C PRO A 70 -2.28 -0.93 -10.00
N LEU A 71 -1.57 -0.95 -11.13
CA LEU A 71 -0.43 -1.84 -11.34
C LEU A 71 0.76 -1.50 -10.44
N SER A 72 0.80 -0.28 -9.89
CA SER A 72 1.94 0.22 -9.14
C SER A 72 1.52 1.24 -8.07
N GLN A 73 2.39 1.51 -7.10
CA GLN A 73 2.15 2.56 -6.10
C GLN A 73 2.10 3.96 -6.73
N ALA A 74 2.95 4.25 -7.75
CA ALA A 74 2.85 5.52 -8.49
C ALA A 74 1.51 5.63 -9.22
N GLY A 75 0.99 4.53 -9.75
CA GLY A 75 -0.35 4.50 -10.35
C GLY A 75 -1.44 4.92 -9.37
N VAL A 76 -1.32 4.58 -8.06
CA VAL A 76 -2.25 5.07 -7.02
C VAL A 76 -2.13 6.58 -6.85
N VAL A 77 -0.91 7.11 -6.79
CA VAL A 77 -0.66 8.57 -6.65
C VAL A 77 -1.21 9.33 -7.85
N GLU A 78 -0.98 8.85 -9.07
CA GLU A 78 -1.50 9.46 -10.29
C GLU A 78 -3.02 9.38 -10.38
N ALA A 79 -3.63 8.25 -9.96
CA ALA A 79 -5.09 8.14 -9.91
C ALA A 79 -5.73 9.17 -8.96
N LEU A 80 -5.11 9.43 -7.81
CA LEU A 80 -5.53 10.50 -6.88
C LEU A 80 -5.34 11.88 -7.50
N ARG A 81 -4.20 12.11 -8.16
CA ARG A 81 -3.86 13.39 -8.78
C ARG A 81 -4.83 13.81 -9.86
N PHE A 82 -5.25 12.86 -10.70
CA PHE A 82 -6.18 13.10 -11.80
C PHE A 82 -7.65 12.90 -11.43
N GLY A 83 -7.96 12.68 -10.15
CA GLY A 83 -9.33 12.49 -9.68
C GLY A 83 -9.97 11.17 -10.15
N GLN A 84 -9.18 10.21 -10.63
CA GLN A 84 -9.63 8.87 -11.00
C GLN A 84 -9.87 7.99 -9.76
N ALA A 85 -9.16 8.27 -8.66
CA ALA A 85 -9.42 7.73 -7.34
C ALA A 85 -9.77 8.88 -6.37
N HIS A 86 -10.71 8.62 -5.47
CA HIS A 86 -11.18 9.57 -4.47
C HIS A 86 -10.58 9.33 -3.09
N VAL A 87 -10.30 8.06 -2.79
CA VAL A 87 -9.72 7.58 -1.53
C VAL A 87 -8.63 6.58 -1.86
N ALA A 88 -7.55 6.54 -1.08
CA ALA A 88 -6.55 5.48 -1.23
C ALA A 88 -6.03 4.97 0.11
N PHE A 89 -5.85 3.64 0.18
CA PHE A 89 -5.13 2.94 1.25
C PHE A 89 -3.69 2.72 0.81
N MET A 90 -2.73 3.27 1.56
CA MET A 90 -1.34 3.34 1.12
C MET A 90 -0.36 3.08 2.26
N GLY A 91 0.82 2.59 1.91
CA GLY A 91 1.97 2.63 2.83
C GLY A 91 2.39 4.06 3.12
N PRO A 92 3.13 4.30 4.21
CA PRO A 92 3.48 5.65 4.66
C PRO A 92 4.22 6.48 3.60
N PHE A 93 5.18 5.86 2.90
CA PHE A 93 5.97 6.56 1.87
C PHE A 93 5.13 6.97 0.66
N ALA A 94 4.33 6.03 0.14
CA ALA A 94 3.42 6.33 -0.96
C ALA A 94 2.35 7.37 -0.56
N GLY A 95 1.87 7.31 0.70
CA GLY A 95 0.95 8.30 1.26
C GLY A 95 1.57 9.69 1.34
N LEU A 96 2.84 9.80 1.70
CA LEU A 96 3.56 11.07 1.69
C LEU A 96 3.64 11.65 0.27
N LEU A 97 3.97 10.80 -0.72
CA LEU A 97 4.01 11.22 -2.12
C LEU A 97 2.65 11.65 -2.65
N ALA A 98 1.57 10.99 -2.23
CA ALA A 98 0.22 11.42 -2.60
C ALA A 98 -0.10 12.82 -2.04
N VAL A 99 0.35 13.13 -0.81
CA VAL A 99 0.22 14.48 -0.23
C VAL A 99 1.03 15.50 -1.04
N GLU A 100 2.28 15.21 -1.37
CA GLU A 100 3.19 16.14 -2.03
C GLU A 100 2.89 16.33 -3.53
N ARG A 101 2.54 15.26 -4.24
CA ARG A 101 2.41 15.26 -5.72
C ARG A 101 0.99 15.29 -6.24
N ALA A 102 0.04 14.72 -5.48
CA ALA A 102 -1.37 14.69 -5.85
C ALA A 102 -2.21 15.70 -5.07
N ASN A 103 -1.61 16.51 -4.20
CA ASN A 103 -2.31 17.41 -3.29
C ASN A 103 -3.41 16.69 -2.48
N ALA A 104 -3.22 15.40 -2.24
CA ALA A 104 -4.12 14.58 -1.46
C ALA A 104 -4.00 14.94 0.03
N GLN A 105 -5.07 14.73 0.78
CA GLN A 105 -5.05 14.97 2.22
C GLN A 105 -5.01 13.63 2.97
N LEU A 106 -4.02 13.44 3.83
CA LEU A 106 -3.99 12.34 4.78
C LEU A 106 -5.02 12.60 5.87
N VAL A 107 -5.93 11.66 6.08
CA VAL A 107 -7.07 11.80 7.00
C VAL A 107 -7.11 10.77 8.11
N LEU A 108 -6.56 9.55 7.86
CA LEU A 108 -6.57 8.45 8.82
C LEU A 108 -5.23 7.72 8.83
N ALA A 109 -4.82 7.28 10.03
CA ALA A 109 -3.78 6.27 10.22
C ALA A 109 -4.42 4.93 10.61
N GLU A 110 -3.89 3.83 10.10
CA GLU A 110 -4.32 2.49 10.45
C GLU A 110 -3.81 2.12 11.84
N VAL A 111 -4.71 1.78 12.77
CA VAL A 111 -4.37 1.15 14.04
C VAL A 111 -4.19 -0.34 13.77
N ARG A 112 -3.05 -0.90 14.16
CA ARG A 112 -2.62 -2.27 13.90
C ARG A 112 -2.29 -3.02 15.17
N GLU A 113 -2.50 -4.35 15.18
CA GLU A 113 -1.89 -5.24 16.17
C GLU A 113 -0.41 -5.41 15.84
N VAL A 114 0.45 -4.66 16.51
CA VAL A 114 1.89 -4.67 16.27
C VAL A 114 2.63 -5.31 17.44
N LEU A 115 3.88 -5.73 17.20
CA LEU A 115 4.74 -6.33 18.21
C LEU A 115 5.83 -5.33 18.61
N HIS A 116 5.76 -4.88 19.86
CA HIS A 116 6.80 -4.09 20.50
C HIS A 116 7.54 -4.99 21.49
N ASP A 117 8.81 -5.31 21.21
CA ASP A 117 9.66 -6.14 22.08
C ASP A 117 8.94 -7.43 22.54
N ALA A 118 8.32 -8.16 21.58
CA ALA A 118 7.54 -9.37 21.76
C ALA A 118 6.16 -9.20 22.43
N GLN A 119 5.76 -8.01 22.84
CA GLN A 119 4.43 -7.72 23.36
C GLN A 119 3.51 -7.22 22.22
N LYS A 120 2.33 -7.81 22.12
CA LYS A 120 1.30 -7.36 21.20
C LYS A 120 0.64 -6.10 21.74
N THR A 121 0.57 -5.05 20.92
CA THR A 121 -0.09 -3.80 21.25
C THR A 121 -0.86 -3.25 20.03
N GLU A 122 -1.87 -2.44 20.27
CA GLU A 122 -2.61 -1.72 19.24
C GLU A 122 -2.02 -0.31 19.10
N ALA A 123 -1.47 -0.01 17.91
CA ALA A 123 -0.81 1.29 17.69
C ALA A 123 -0.89 1.71 16.21
N THR A 124 -0.70 3.01 16.00
CA THR A 124 -0.50 3.62 14.66
C THR A 124 0.97 3.72 14.29
N TYR A 125 1.84 3.12 15.06
CA TYR A 125 3.28 3.09 14.83
C TYR A 125 3.86 1.75 15.30
N TYR A 126 5.05 1.42 14.82
CA TYR A 126 5.79 0.22 15.21
C TYR A 126 7.30 0.49 15.15
N TYR A 127 8.10 -0.53 15.46
CA TYR A 127 9.56 -0.48 15.40
C TYR A 127 10.07 -1.52 14.43
N SER A 128 11.27 -1.31 13.90
CA SER A 128 12.03 -2.35 13.24
C SER A 128 13.35 -2.57 13.97
N TYR A 129 13.94 -3.74 13.74
CA TYR A 129 15.04 -4.27 14.54
C TYR A 129 16.10 -4.83 13.62
N TRP A 130 17.36 -4.44 13.86
CA TRP A 130 18.51 -5.08 13.25
C TRP A 130 18.76 -6.40 13.95
N VAL A 131 18.84 -7.50 13.18
CA VAL A 131 18.97 -8.86 13.72
C VAL A 131 20.12 -9.60 13.04
N VAL A 132 20.87 -10.34 13.86
CA VAL A 132 21.96 -11.23 13.46
C VAL A 132 21.73 -12.61 14.07
N PRO A 133 22.33 -13.71 13.55
CA PRO A 133 22.26 -15.01 14.20
C PRO A 133 22.71 -14.94 15.65
N LYS A 134 22.09 -15.74 16.55
CA LYS A 134 22.41 -15.70 18.00
C LYS A 134 23.86 -15.97 18.32
N ASP A 135 24.47 -16.85 17.57
CA ASP A 135 25.85 -17.32 17.71
C ASP A 135 26.87 -16.46 16.93
N SER A 136 26.40 -15.41 16.22
CA SER A 136 27.29 -14.51 15.50
C SER A 136 28.18 -13.72 16.45
N PRO A 137 29.39 -13.31 16.04
CA PRO A 137 30.30 -12.52 16.86
C PRO A 137 29.88 -11.05 16.97
N TYR A 138 28.89 -10.60 16.20
CA TYR A 138 28.49 -9.19 16.11
C TYR A 138 27.67 -8.77 17.33
N THR A 139 28.09 -7.72 18.02
CA THR A 139 27.46 -7.21 19.24
C THR A 139 26.91 -5.79 19.11
N ALA A 140 27.32 -5.07 18.06
CA ALA A 140 26.89 -3.71 17.75
C ALA A 140 26.75 -3.53 16.25
N LEU A 141 26.01 -2.50 15.82
CA LEU A 141 25.87 -2.17 14.39
C LEU A 141 27.24 -1.87 13.73
N ALA A 142 28.18 -1.29 14.45
CA ALA A 142 29.52 -1.01 13.92
C ALA A 142 30.27 -2.27 13.44
N ASP A 143 30.00 -3.44 14.04
CA ASP A 143 30.62 -4.72 13.68
C ASP A 143 30.17 -5.21 12.29
N LEU A 144 29.10 -4.62 11.75
CA LEU A 144 28.52 -4.98 10.47
C LEU A 144 29.20 -4.31 9.27
N LYS A 145 30.18 -3.45 9.49
CA LYS A 145 30.95 -2.82 8.42
C LYS A 145 31.60 -3.87 7.52
N GLY A 146 31.36 -3.76 6.21
CA GLY A 146 31.84 -4.71 5.22
C GLY A 146 31.12 -6.06 5.19
N LYS A 147 30.07 -6.27 5.99
CA LYS A 147 29.29 -7.52 6.04
C LYS A 147 28.19 -7.53 4.97
N ARG A 148 27.59 -8.71 4.78
CA ARG A 148 26.51 -8.95 3.83
C ARG A 148 25.17 -8.66 4.51
N ALA A 149 24.38 -7.76 3.94
CA ALA A 149 23.07 -7.39 4.46
C ALA A 149 21.92 -7.74 3.51
N CYS A 150 20.76 -8.10 4.06
CA CYS A 150 19.52 -8.26 3.29
C CYS A 150 18.45 -7.27 3.77
N PHE A 151 17.79 -6.62 2.81
CA PHE A 151 16.66 -5.73 3.04
C PHE A 151 15.46 -6.16 2.19
N PRO A 152 14.20 -5.95 2.68
CA PRO A 152 13.00 -6.32 1.94
C PRO A 152 12.88 -5.61 0.59
N SER A 153 13.08 -4.28 0.57
CA SER A 153 12.90 -3.44 -0.62
C SER A 153 13.56 -2.07 -0.38
N PRO A 154 14.09 -1.41 -1.40
CA PRO A 154 14.70 -0.08 -1.27
C PRO A 154 13.70 1.03 -0.91
N ILE A 155 12.40 0.81 -1.12
CA ILE A 155 11.33 1.75 -0.76
C ILE A 155 10.60 1.38 0.55
N SER A 156 11.05 0.34 1.24
CA SER A 156 10.43 -0.08 2.50
C SER A 156 10.78 0.90 3.62
N THR A 157 9.78 1.54 4.22
CA THR A 157 9.97 2.46 5.35
C THR A 157 10.71 1.79 6.51
N SER A 158 10.23 0.62 6.94
CA SER A 158 10.78 -0.10 8.10
C SER A 158 11.91 -1.07 7.73
N GLY A 159 11.91 -1.56 6.49
CA GLY A 159 12.90 -2.52 6.03
C GLY A 159 14.17 -1.90 5.49
N TYR A 160 14.17 -0.61 5.15
CA TYR A 160 15.34 0.03 4.54
C TYR A 160 15.52 1.50 4.91
N ILE A 161 14.49 2.36 4.70
CA ILE A 161 14.61 3.81 4.89
C ILE A 161 14.97 4.15 6.35
N GLY A 162 14.20 3.64 7.32
CA GLY A 162 14.46 3.82 8.73
C GLY A 162 15.81 3.23 9.18
N PRO A 163 16.15 1.98 8.82
CA PRO A 163 17.47 1.41 9.04
C PRO A 163 18.64 2.26 8.51
N MET A 164 18.56 2.75 7.27
CA MET A 164 19.62 3.60 6.71
C MET A 164 19.74 4.93 7.44
N ALA A 165 18.59 5.57 7.73
CA ALA A 165 18.57 6.80 8.52
C ALA A 165 19.19 6.60 9.91
N ARG A 166 18.98 5.43 10.53
CA ARG A 166 19.57 5.11 11.84
C ARG A 166 21.09 4.92 11.75
N LEU A 167 21.62 4.28 10.71
CA LEU A 167 23.07 4.17 10.50
C LEU A 167 23.73 5.55 10.31
N ILE A 168 23.07 6.46 9.57
CA ILE A 168 23.55 7.84 9.40
C ILE A 168 23.53 8.58 10.75
N GLU A 169 22.45 8.47 11.49
CA GLU A 169 22.29 9.11 12.81
C GLU A 169 23.38 8.67 13.81
N LEU A 170 23.80 7.42 13.74
CA LEU A 170 24.88 6.87 14.57
C LEU A 170 26.29 7.19 14.02
N GLY A 171 26.40 7.89 12.89
CA GLY A 171 27.68 8.20 12.25
C GLY A 171 28.38 7.00 11.62
N LEU A 172 27.67 5.87 11.43
CA LEU A 172 28.21 4.64 10.84
C LEU A 172 28.16 4.68 9.29
N LEU A 173 27.19 5.40 8.74
CA LEU A 173 27.02 5.64 7.32
C LEU A 173 27.08 7.16 7.08
N PRO A 174 27.83 7.66 6.09
CA PRO A 174 27.87 9.08 5.81
C PRO A 174 26.53 9.58 5.27
N GLU A 175 26.19 10.84 5.54
CA GLU A 175 25.08 11.50 4.85
C GLU A 175 25.41 11.58 3.35
N PRO A 176 24.43 11.28 2.47
CA PRO A 176 24.65 11.33 1.04
C PRO A 176 24.87 12.80 0.59
N PRO A 177 25.70 13.03 -0.44
CA PRO A 177 25.81 14.34 -1.06
C PRO A 177 24.46 14.82 -1.63
N GLU A 178 24.31 16.14 -1.80
CA GLU A 178 23.11 16.70 -2.43
C GLU A 178 22.84 16.07 -3.81
N GLY A 179 21.59 15.68 -4.05
CA GLY A 179 21.17 15.04 -5.30
C GLY A 179 21.54 13.57 -5.44
N GLN A 180 22.13 12.97 -4.41
CA GLN A 180 22.43 11.53 -4.37
C GLN A 180 21.65 10.87 -3.24
N GLU A 181 21.20 9.62 -3.48
CA GLU A 181 20.61 8.80 -2.42
C GLU A 181 21.71 8.14 -1.59
N VAL A 182 21.35 7.73 -0.37
CA VAL A 182 22.23 6.95 0.48
C VAL A 182 22.70 5.67 -0.23
N ASP A 183 24.00 5.44 -0.22
CA ASP A 183 24.59 4.20 -0.72
C ASP A 183 24.87 3.25 0.44
N PRO A 184 24.10 2.16 0.61
CA PRO A 184 24.35 1.19 1.66
C PRO A 184 25.70 0.47 1.51
N LYS A 185 26.29 0.45 0.32
CA LYS A 185 27.63 -0.15 0.06
C LYS A 185 28.77 0.68 0.65
N ALA A 186 28.52 1.93 1.04
CA ALA A 186 29.50 2.70 1.81
C ALA A 186 29.73 2.13 3.22
N PHE A 187 28.83 1.26 3.69
CA PHE A 187 28.96 0.55 4.98
C PHE A 187 29.01 -0.97 4.80
N PHE A 188 28.12 -1.58 4.01
CA PHE A 188 28.05 -3.02 3.80
C PHE A 188 28.92 -3.45 2.61
N GLY A 189 29.56 -4.63 2.72
CA GLY A 189 30.32 -5.23 1.61
C GLY A 189 29.41 -5.74 0.49
N GLN A 190 28.22 -6.23 0.85
CA GLN A 190 27.21 -6.71 -0.10
C GLN A 190 25.80 -6.38 0.43
N VAL A 191 24.92 -6.00 -0.49
CA VAL A 191 23.50 -5.70 -0.19
C VAL A 191 22.61 -6.51 -1.13
N LEU A 192 21.65 -7.22 -0.53
CA LEU A 192 20.63 -7.99 -1.20
C LEU A 192 19.26 -7.34 -0.92
N PHE A 193 18.44 -7.15 -1.94
CA PHE A 193 17.02 -6.85 -1.81
C PHE A 193 16.22 -8.10 -2.21
N ALA A 194 15.56 -8.74 -1.23
CA ALA A 194 14.95 -10.06 -1.44
C ALA A 194 13.43 -10.02 -1.65
N GLY A 195 12.84 -8.82 -1.76
CA GLY A 195 11.40 -8.64 -2.01
C GLY A 195 10.49 -8.77 -0.78
N GLY A 196 11.05 -9.10 0.40
CA GLY A 196 10.26 -9.22 1.64
C GLY A 196 11.08 -9.64 2.85
N TYR A 197 10.48 -9.53 4.04
CA TYR A 197 11.10 -9.94 5.30
C TYR A 197 11.31 -11.46 5.39
N GLY A 198 10.36 -12.26 4.91
CA GLY A 198 10.48 -13.72 4.88
C GLY A 198 11.69 -14.19 4.05
N PRO A 199 11.82 -13.79 2.78
CA PRO A 199 13.00 -14.09 1.97
C PRO A 199 14.33 -13.63 2.59
N CYS A 200 14.37 -12.44 3.22
CA CYS A 200 15.58 -12.00 3.94
C CYS A 200 15.88 -12.87 5.17
N TRP A 201 14.85 -13.34 5.88
CA TRP A 201 15.02 -14.30 6.97
C TRP A 201 15.59 -15.64 6.46
N GLU A 202 15.07 -16.16 5.35
CA GLU A 202 15.61 -17.38 4.75
C GLU A 202 17.08 -17.21 4.33
N ALA A 203 17.45 -16.06 3.74
CA ALA A 203 18.83 -15.75 3.39
C ALA A 203 19.75 -15.70 4.62
N LEU A 204 19.26 -15.14 5.75
CA LEU A 204 20.02 -15.12 7.01
C LEU A 204 20.21 -16.53 7.58
N LYS A 205 19.14 -17.34 7.63
CA LYS A 205 19.21 -18.75 8.08
C LYS A 205 20.18 -19.59 7.26
N ALA A 206 20.17 -19.37 5.95
CA ALA A 206 21.07 -20.08 5.02
C ALA A 206 22.53 -19.58 5.05
N GLY A 207 22.85 -18.56 5.88
CA GLY A 207 24.18 -17.97 5.94
C GLY A 207 24.60 -17.21 4.67
N GLN A 208 23.65 -16.86 3.81
CA GLN A 208 23.90 -16.06 2.59
C GLN A 208 24.19 -14.60 2.95
N VAL A 209 23.62 -14.12 4.04
CA VAL A 209 23.85 -12.79 4.61
C VAL A 209 24.17 -12.86 6.09
N ASP A 210 24.77 -11.82 6.63
CA ASP A 210 25.24 -11.75 8.02
C ASP A 210 24.24 -11.00 8.91
N VAL A 211 23.40 -10.15 8.31
CA VAL A 211 22.44 -9.29 9.00
C VAL A 211 21.20 -9.06 8.13
N THR A 212 20.07 -8.91 8.81
CA THR A 212 18.85 -8.39 8.20
C THR A 212 18.09 -7.52 9.20
N VAL A 213 16.90 -7.06 8.81
CA VAL A 213 15.97 -6.34 9.67
C VAL A 213 14.64 -7.10 9.76
N ILE A 214 13.93 -6.93 10.88
CA ILE A 214 12.56 -7.41 11.07
C ILE A 214 11.70 -6.28 11.64
N ALA A 215 10.45 -6.18 11.24
CA ALA A 215 9.54 -5.13 11.70
C ALA A 215 8.43 -5.68 12.59
N GLY A 216 7.95 -4.87 13.53
CA GLY A 216 6.89 -5.27 14.46
C GLY A 216 5.51 -5.39 13.83
N ASP A 217 5.34 -5.04 12.56
CA ASP A 217 4.09 -5.12 11.81
C ASP A 217 4.04 -6.27 10.78
N VAL A 218 5.02 -7.17 10.81
CA VAL A 218 4.98 -8.41 10.02
C VAL A 218 4.09 -9.46 10.71
N PRO A 219 3.70 -10.55 10.02
CA PRO A 219 2.97 -11.64 10.65
C PRO A 219 3.66 -12.12 11.94
N GLU A 220 2.89 -12.27 13.01
CA GLU A 220 3.40 -12.62 14.34
C GLU A 220 4.25 -13.89 14.35
N THR A 221 3.88 -14.90 13.53
CA THR A 221 4.64 -16.14 13.39
C THR A 221 6.07 -15.88 12.88
N LEU A 222 6.22 -15.07 11.84
CA LEU A 222 7.52 -14.68 11.31
C LEU A 222 8.33 -13.87 12.32
N TYR A 223 7.70 -12.88 12.97
CA TYR A 223 8.38 -12.05 13.97
C TYR A 223 8.93 -12.90 15.11
N ARG A 224 8.11 -13.80 15.69
CA ARG A 224 8.53 -14.67 16.79
C ARG A 224 9.59 -15.66 16.38
N GLU A 225 9.49 -16.25 15.18
CA GLU A 225 10.51 -17.14 14.64
C GLU A 225 11.86 -16.43 14.51
N VAL A 226 11.88 -15.24 13.92
CA VAL A 226 13.10 -14.44 13.75
C VAL A 226 13.71 -14.13 15.10
N LEU A 227 12.96 -13.53 16.04
CA LEU A 227 13.50 -13.15 17.35
C LEU A 227 13.92 -14.33 18.21
N ALA A 228 13.27 -15.49 18.04
CA ALA A 228 13.66 -16.72 18.75
C ALA A 228 15.05 -17.25 18.31
N ASN A 229 15.49 -16.95 17.09
CA ASN A 229 16.72 -17.48 16.48
C ASN A 229 17.82 -16.44 16.28
N THR A 230 17.53 -15.17 16.61
CA THR A 230 18.47 -14.06 16.40
C THR A 230 18.71 -13.27 17.66
N ARG A 231 19.72 -12.40 17.61
CA ARG A 231 20.00 -11.35 18.57
C ARG A 231 19.71 -10.01 17.93
N VAL A 232 18.97 -9.16 18.63
CA VAL A 232 18.73 -7.77 18.25
C VAL A 232 19.96 -6.94 18.59
N LEU A 233 20.48 -6.21 17.61
CA LEU A 233 21.59 -5.26 17.82
C LEU A 233 21.10 -3.84 18.05
N GLU A 234 20.04 -3.43 17.39
CA GLU A 234 19.54 -2.06 17.44
C GLU A 234 18.05 -2.05 17.06
N ARG A 235 17.33 -1.06 17.56
CA ARG A 235 15.93 -0.77 17.24
C ARG A 235 15.82 0.63 16.66
N GLN A 236 15.04 0.80 15.61
CA GLN A 236 14.69 2.10 15.03
C GLN A 236 13.18 2.31 14.96
N GLY A 237 12.80 3.57 15.06
CA GLY A 237 11.41 4.03 15.07
C GLY A 237 11.18 5.12 16.13
N PRO A 238 9.92 5.52 16.34
CA PRO A 238 8.68 4.93 15.81
C PRO A 238 8.54 5.13 14.29
N LEU A 239 8.00 4.10 13.62
CA LEU A 239 7.74 4.07 12.19
C LEU A 239 6.23 4.16 11.99
N PRO A 240 5.72 5.02 11.10
CA PRO A 240 4.28 5.20 10.91
C PRO A 240 3.63 3.97 10.27
N SER A 241 2.40 3.65 10.70
CA SER A 241 1.55 2.64 10.05
C SER A 241 0.99 3.16 8.71
N HIS A 242 0.28 2.30 7.99
CA HIS A 242 -0.39 2.66 6.74
C HIS A 242 -1.42 3.77 6.96
N VAL A 243 -1.72 4.46 5.86
CA VAL A 243 -2.56 5.67 5.88
C VAL A 243 -3.72 5.56 4.90
N VAL A 244 -4.75 6.34 5.17
CA VAL A 244 -5.80 6.67 4.19
C VAL A 244 -5.63 8.13 3.79
N VAL A 245 -5.53 8.34 2.48
CA VAL A 245 -5.52 9.68 1.89
C VAL A 245 -6.77 9.89 1.04
N VAL A 246 -7.22 11.13 0.95
CA VAL A 246 -8.35 11.53 0.12
C VAL A 246 -7.93 12.54 -0.93
N SER A 247 -8.45 12.39 -2.15
CA SER A 247 -8.24 13.32 -3.25
C SER A 247 -8.97 14.66 -2.99
N PRO A 248 -8.42 15.80 -3.47
CA PRO A 248 -9.16 17.07 -3.48
C PRO A 248 -10.48 16.99 -4.23
N ALA A 249 -10.66 16.03 -5.14
CA ALA A 249 -11.91 15.81 -5.87
C ALA A 249 -13.06 15.31 -4.97
N LEU A 250 -12.74 14.68 -3.83
CA LEU A 250 -13.75 14.22 -2.87
C LEU A 250 -14.24 15.38 -2.01
N GLN A 251 -15.40 15.95 -2.39
CA GLN A 251 -15.98 17.11 -1.75
C GLN A 251 -16.94 16.76 -0.61
N GLU A 252 -17.24 17.74 0.26
CA GLU A 252 -18.29 17.64 1.26
C GLU A 252 -19.69 17.61 0.59
N PRO A 253 -20.69 16.94 1.17
CA PRO A 253 -20.64 16.20 2.45
C PRO A 253 -20.15 14.75 2.32
N LEU A 254 -19.88 14.27 1.10
CA LEU A 254 -19.49 12.87 0.87
C LEU A 254 -18.16 12.53 1.55
N ARG A 255 -17.22 13.47 1.57
CA ARG A 255 -15.92 13.29 2.22
C ARG A 255 -16.04 12.93 3.70
N SER A 256 -16.80 13.72 4.48
CA SER A 256 -17.02 13.44 5.90
C SER A 256 -17.71 12.10 6.12
N LYS A 257 -18.72 11.76 5.31
CA LYS A 257 -19.40 10.46 5.37
C LYS A 257 -18.46 9.28 5.10
N VAL A 258 -17.58 9.41 4.12
CA VAL A 258 -16.57 8.38 3.81
C VAL A 258 -15.62 8.17 4.98
N ILE A 259 -15.10 9.24 5.57
CA ILE A 259 -14.21 9.15 6.74
C ILE A 259 -14.92 8.46 7.92
N GLU A 260 -16.18 8.81 8.19
CA GLU A 260 -16.99 8.16 9.25
C GLU A 260 -17.25 6.68 8.94
N ALA A 261 -17.58 6.34 7.70
CA ALA A 261 -17.78 4.95 7.29
C ALA A 261 -16.49 4.13 7.47
N LEU A 262 -15.33 4.68 7.10
CA LEU A 262 -14.02 4.03 7.31
C LEU A 262 -13.70 3.87 8.79
N MET A 263 -13.95 4.87 9.63
CA MET A 263 -13.79 4.76 11.08
C MET A 263 -14.64 3.63 11.67
N GLY A 264 -15.84 3.41 11.14
CA GLY A 264 -16.73 2.32 11.55
C GLY A 264 -16.19 0.91 11.32
N LEU A 265 -15.18 0.74 10.43
CA LEU A 265 -14.52 -0.56 10.21
C LEU A 265 -13.74 -1.07 11.43
N GLY A 266 -13.43 -0.20 12.40
CA GLY A 266 -12.81 -0.59 13.66
C GLY A 266 -13.72 -1.38 14.61
N ALA A 267 -15.05 -1.40 14.39
CA ALA A 267 -15.95 -2.21 15.17
C ALA A 267 -15.66 -3.71 14.93
N PRO A 268 -15.68 -4.55 15.99
CA PRO A 268 -15.24 -5.95 15.91
C PRO A 268 -15.88 -6.75 14.78
N GLU A 269 -17.16 -6.51 14.51
CA GLU A 269 -17.95 -7.20 13.47
C GLU A 269 -17.51 -6.85 12.03
N TYR A 270 -16.81 -5.71 11.83
CA TYR A 270 -16.39 -5.24 10.51
C TYR A 270 -14.89 -5.38 10.26
N ARG A 271 -14.07 -5.67 11.28
CA ARG A 271 -12.60 -5.79 11.15
C ARG A 271 -12.19 -6.82 10.10
N SER A 272 -12.96 -7.89 9.94
CA SER A 272 -12.69 -8.93 8.94
C SER A 272 -12.68 -8.41 7.50
N LEU A 273 -13.46 -7.35 7.19
CA LEU A 273 -13.49 -6.74 5.86
C LEU A 273 -12.12 -6.17 5.46
N MET A 274 -11.39 -5.63 6.43
CA MET A 274 -10.03 -5.12 6.21
C MET A 274 -8.98 -6.24 6.32
N ARG A 275 -9.13 -7.16 7.28
CA ARG A 275 -8.15 -8.21 7.57
C ARG A 275 -8.00 -9.23 6.43
N GLN A 276 -9.06 -9.52 5.71
CA GLN A 276 -9.05 -10.46 4.60
C GLN A 276 -8.48 -9.88 3.30
N PHE A 277 -8.39 -8.56 3.21
CA PHE A 277 -8.12 -7.87 1.96
C PHE A 277 -6.96 -6.88 2.02
N ILE A 278 -6.93 -5.97 3.01
CA ILE A 278 -5.97 -4.86 3.05
C ILE A 278 -4.86 -5.12 4.06
N SER A 279 -5.21 -5.53 5.28
CA SER A 279 -4.25 -5.66 6.37
C SER A 279 -4.69 -6.71 7.39
N GLY A 280 -3.98 -7.86 7.44
CA GLY A 280 -4.28 -8.97 8.37
C GLY A 280 -4.20 -8.61 9.85
N ILE A 281 -3.54 -7.50 10.19
CA ILE A 281 -3.34 -7.02 11.56
C ILE A 281 -4.15 -5.75 11.88
N PHE A 282 -5.14 -5.43 11.04
CA PHE A 282 -6.01 -4.27 11.20
C PHE A 282 -6.84 -4.34 12.49
N VAL A 283 -6.93 -3.21 13.19
CA VAL A 283 -7.78 -3.01 14.37
C VAL A 283 -8.82 -1.92 14.11
N GLY A 284 -8.40 -0.83 13.51
CA GLY A 284 -9.26 0.33 13.26
C GLY A 284 -8.48 1.47 12.61
N PHE A 285 -9.09 2.65 12.65
CA PHE A 285 -8.46 3.88 12.17
C PHE A 285 -8.44 4.94 13.28
N GLN A 286 -7.44 5.80 13.21
CA GLN A 286 -7.31 7.01 14.02
C GLN A 286 -7.23 8.22 13.08
N LYS A 287 -8.02 9.27 13.36
CA LYS A 287 -7.92 10.54 12.64
C LYS A 287 -6.57 11.19 12.89
N THR A 288 -5.93 11.64 11.83
CA THR A 288 -4.61 12.28 11.88
C THR A 288 -4.37 13.12 10.62
N ASP A 289 -3.20 13.71 10.51
CA ASP A 289 -2.71 14.45 9.34
C ASP A 289 -1.28 14.03 8.98
N ALA A 290 -0.79 14.51 7.84
CA ALA A 290 0.53 14.15 7.34
C ALA A 290 1.67 14.64 8.25
N GLN A 291 1.56 15.82 8.83
CA GLN A 291 2.59 16.37 9.70
C GLN A 291 2.73 15.55 10.97
N THR A 292 1.61 15.22 11.59
CA THR A 292 1.56 14.45 12.84
C THR A 292 2.02 13.01 12.64
N HIS A 293 1.52 12.36 11.57
CA HIS A 293 1.75 10.92 11.39
C HIS A 293 3.03 10.59 10.62
N LEU A 294 3.38 11.38 9.59
CA LEU A 294 4.51 11.09 8.71
C LEU A 294 5.77 11.91 9.01
N GLY A 295 5.77 12.75 10.05
CA GLY A 295 6.91 13.62 10.37
C GLY A 295 8.23 12.88 10.59
N ALA A 296 8.20 11.72 11.24
CA ALA A 296 9.39 10.87 11.42
C ALA A 296 9.91 10.34 10.07
N LEU A 297 9.01 9.86 9.20
CA LEU A 297 9.37 9.41 7.87
C LEU A 297 9.99 10.54 7.03
N GLN A 298 9.41 11.74 7.07
CA GLN A 298 9.99 12.90 6.39
C GLN A 298 11.41 13.21 6.89
N ALA A 299 11.66 13.07 8.20
CA ALA A 299 13.00 13.25 8.76
C ALA A 299 13.99 12.17 8.24
N TYR A 300 13.54 10.92 8.14
CA TYR A 300 14.34 9.84 7.57
C TYR A 300 14.66 10.08 6.09
N LEU A 301 13.68 10.51 5.29
CA LEU A 301 13.87 10.80 3.87
C LEU A 301 14.81 12.00 3.64
N ARG A 302 14.71 13.06 4.47
CA ARG A 302 15.66 14.17 4.40
C ARG A 302 17.10 13.75 4.70
N ARG A 303 17.31 12.76 5.56
CA ARG A 303 18.63 12.25 5.93
C ARG A 303 19.20 11.28 4.91
N THR A 304 18.34 10.45 4.32
CA THR A 304 18.76 9.40 3.38
C THR A 304 18.76 9.86 1.93
N HIS A 305 18.07 10.97 1.62
CA HIS A 305 17.76 11.46 0.27
C HIS A 305 17.09 10.42 -0.63
N ILE A 306 16.53 9.34 -0.05
CA ILE A 306 15.84 8.32 -0.83
C ILE A 306 14.63 8.96 -1.50
N ALA A 307 14.65 8.94 -2.83
CA ALA A 307 13.55 9.37 -3.67
C ALA A 307 12.71 8.15 -4.09
N PHE A 308 11.42 8.40 -4.34
CA PHE A 308 10.57 7.38 -4.91
C PHE A 308 10.94 7.20 -6.38
N SER A 309 11.66 6.14 -6.70
CA SER A 309 11.81 5.65 -8.05
C SER A 309 11.06 4.32 -8.16
N GLU A 310 9.95 4.29 -8.88
CA GLU A 310 9.43 3.03 -9.37
C GLU A 310 10.37 2.50 -10.45
N ARG A 311 11.38 1.77 -10.04
CA ARG A 311 11.98 0.79 -10.93
C ARG A 311 11.01 -0.38 -10.93
N VAL A 312 10.18 -0.45 -11.96
CA VAL A 312 9.49 -1.68 -12.33
C VAL A 312 10.60 -2.65 -12.70
N GLU A 313 11.05 -3.47 -11.75
CA GLU A 313 11.75 -4.69 -12.10
C GLU A 313 10.71 -5.59 -12.76
N ILE A 314 10.58 -5.45 -14.08
CA ILE A 314 9.97 -6.48 -14.91
C ILE A 314 10.85 -7.68 -14.68
N GLY A 315 10.34 -8.65 -13.91
CA GLY A 315 11.03 -9.89 -13.68
C GLY A 315 11.49 -10.45 -15.03
N LYS A 316 12.79 -10.63 -15.17
CA LYS A 316 13.36 -11.45 -16.25
C LYS A 316 12.90 -12.88 -15.97
N GLY A 317 11.69 -13.19 -16.44
CA GLY A 317 11.25 -14.54 -16.67
C GLY A 317 11.87 -15.02 -17.97
N GLY A 318 12.73 -16.03 -17.88
CA GLY A 318 12.96 -17.04 -18.93
C GLY A 318 13.71 -16.58 -20.16
N ASP A 319 14.98 -16.90 -20.19
CA ASP A 319 15.72 -17.49 -21.30
C ASP A 319 15.19 -17.23 -22.73
N GLY A 320 15.80 -16.28 -23.39
CA GLY A 320 15.81 -16.15 -24.82
C GLY A 320 17.23 -15.79 -25.24
N GLU A 321 18.02 -16.81 -25.53
CA GLU A 321 19.27 -16.69 -26.29
C GLU A 321 18.92 -16.06 -27.63
N GLU A 322 19.17 -14.75 -27.80
CA GLU A 322 19.26 -14.16 -29.14
C GLU A 322 20.69 -14.39 -29.64
N GLU A 323 20.81 -15.36 -30.54
CA GLU A 323 21.98 -15.56 -31.38
C GLU A 323 22.30 -14.26 -32.13
N GLU A 324 23.47 -13.73 -31.86
CA GLU A 324 24.09 -12.66 -32.63
C GLU A 324 24.48 -13.19 -34.02
N GLU A 325 23.64 -12.97 -35.01
CA GLU A 325 23.92 -13.28 -36.42
C GLU A 325 24.96 -12.30 -36.97
N GLU A 326 26.20 -12.77 -37.01
CA GLU A 326 27.38 -12.12 -37.54
C GLU A 326 27.16 -11.86 -39.08
N ARG A 327 26.80 -10.63 -39.43
CA ARG A 327 26.77 -10.18 -40.81
C ARG A 327 28.17 -9.89 -41.32
N THR A 328 28.80 -10.88 -41.93
CA THR A 328 29.96 -10.70 -42.77
C THR A 328 29.60 -9.97 -44.07
N PRO A 329 30.31 -8.95 -44.52
CA PRO A 329 30.13 -8.38 -45.83
C PRO A 329 30.75 -9.27 -46.89
N ARG A 330 30.03 -9.59 -47.93
CA ARG A 330 30.53 -10.23 -49.15
C ARG A 330 30.94 -9.18 -50.18
N PRO A 331 31.90 -9.56 -51.09
CA PRO A 331 32.73 -8.67 -51.87
C PRO A 331 32.00 -7.90 -52.97
#